data_cbcd4957ea621424e0f6168cdd629be0
#
_entry.id   cbcd4957ea621424e0f6168cdd629be0
#
_cell.length_a   1.000
_cell.length_b   1.000
_cell.length_c   1.000
_cell.angle_alpha   90.00
_cell.angle_beta   90.00
_cell.angle_gamma   90.00
#
_symmetry.space_group_name_H-M   'P 1'
#
loop_
_entity.id
_entity.type
_entity.pdbx_description
1 polymer ?
#
loop_
_entity_poly.entity_id
_entity_poly.type
_entity_poly.pdbx_seq_one_letter_code
_entity_poly.pdbx_strand_id
1 'polypeptide(L)'
;MKFGYIGIDYKHADQDIRDRVSFTDNQKIDFLQKAGKAGIEQCFVLSTCNRSEVYFFAPEEIAQPLGVIRTLYEEMFPGVDFSEYLKQREEMDAISYLFRVTAGL
;
A
#
# COMPACT_ATOMS: atom_id res chain seq x y z
N MET A 1 8.39 -5.48 -15.53
CA MET A 1 8.03 -4.88 -14.23
C MET A 1 6.65 -5.31 -13.81
N LYS A 2 6.46 -5.50 -12.52
CA LYS A 2 5.17 -5.90 -11.95
C LYS A 2 4.55 -4.72 -11.22
N PHE A 3 3.33 -4.36 -11.57
CA PHE A 3 2.58 -3.32 -10.88
C PHE A 3 1.71 -3.95 -9.81
N GLY A 4 1.68 -3.33 -8.62
CA GLY A 4 0.88 -3.84 -7.52
C GLY A 4 0.32 -2.74 -6.63
N TYR A 5 -0.67 -3.14 -5.85
CA TYR A 5 -1.35 -2.30 -4.88
C TYR A 5 -1.61 -3.09 -3.61
N ILE A 6 -1.44 -2.41 -2.49
CA ILE A 6 -1.87 -2.93 -1.20
C ILE A 6 -2.42 -1.78 -0.37
N GLY A 7 -3.49 -2.01 0.37
CA GLY A 7 -4.04 -0.95 1.19
C GLY A 7 -5.36 -1.25 1.87
N ILE A 8 -5.86 -0.23 2.54
CA ILE A 8 -7.11 -0.23 3.30
C ILE A 8 -7.91 1.00 2.89
N ASP A 9 -9.19 0.84 2.60
CA ASP A 9 -10.06 1.94 2.21
C ASP A 9 -11.32 2.01 3.09
N TYR A 10 -12.08 3.11 2.93
CA TYR A 10 -13.26 3.39 3.73
C TYR A 10 -14.40 2.37 3.53
N LYS A 11 -14.39 1.62 2.44
CA LYS A 11 -15.43 0.64 2.15
C LYS A 11 -15.25 -0.65 2.94
N HIS A 12 -14.03 -0.91 3.42
CA HIS A 12 -13.64 -2.19 4.00
C HIS A 12 -13.15 -2.07 5.46
N ALA A 13 -13.10 -0.86 6.00
CA ALA A 13 -12.62 -0.61 7.36
C ALA A 13 -13.36 0.55 7.98
N ASP A 14 -13.59 0.51 9.28
CA ASP A 14 -14.21 1.63 10.00
C ASP A 14 -13.19 2.75 10.26
N GLN A 15 -13.67 3.86 10.83
CA GLN A 15 -12.85 5.05 11.07
C GLN A 15 -11.67 4.77 12.00
N ASP A 16 -11.87 3.94 13.03
CA ASP A 16 -10.80 3.63 13.98
C ASP A 16 -9.64 2.91 13.29
N ILE A 17 -9.93 1.91 12.46
CA ILE A 17 -8.90 1.19 11.70
C ILE A 17 -8.21 2.13 10.72
N ARG A 18 -8.97 2.97 10.01
CA ARG A 18 -8.38 3.91 9.04
C ARG A 18 -7.43 4.90 9.73
N ASP A 19 -7.79 5.38 10.91
CA ASP A 19 -6.95 6.30 11.67
C ASP A 19 -5.64 5.64 12.11
N ARG A 20 -5.70 4.37 12.48
CA ARG A 20 -4.52 3.62 12.94
C ARG A 20 -3.50 3.36 11.85
N VAL A 21 -3.93 3.34 10.59
CA VAL A 21 -3.06 3.05 9.44
C VAL A 21 -2.82 4.30 8.58
N SER A 22 -3.08 5.48 9.11
CA SER A 22 -2.80 6.74 8.43
C SER A 22 -1.31 7.06 8.50
N PHE A 23 -0.69 7.29 7.34
CA PHE A 23 0.72 7.65 7.27
C PHE A 23 0.94 9.11 7.59
N THR A 24 1.87 9.41 8.49
CA THR A 24 2.45 10.76 8.62
C THR A 24 3.45 10.98 7.47
N ASP A 25 3.86 12.22 7.27
CA ASP A 25 4.86 12.52 6.24
C ASP A 25 6.18 11.78 6.49
N ASN A 26 6.61 11.72 7.75
CA ASN A 26 7.82 10.99 8.11
C ASN A 26 7.68 9.49 7.87
N GLN A 27 6.53 8.93 8.13
CA GLN A 27 6.25 7.52 7.87
C GLN A 27 6.27 7.22 6.37
N LYS A 28 5.74 8.12 5.53
CA LYS A 28 5.82 7.96 4.07
C LYS A 28 7.27 7.92 3.61
N ILE A 29 8.10 8.83 4.09
CA ILE A 29 9.52 8.88 3.73
C ILE A 29 10.21 7.59 4.18
N ASP A 30 9.99 7.16 5.41
CA ASP A 30 10.58 5.94 5.94
C ASP A 30 10.18 4.71 5.13
N PHE A 31 8.89 4.61 4.79
CA PHE A 31 8.37 3.52 3.99
C PHE A 31 9.04 3.47 2.61
N LEU A 32 9.12 4.61 1.94
CA LEU A 32 9.72 4.69 0.60
C LEU A 32 11.20 4.34 0.62
N GLN A 33 11.92 4.75 1.67
CA GLN A 33 13.33 4.39 1.82
C GLN A 33 13.50 2.87 2.02
N LYS A 34 12.66 2.26 2.85
CA LYS A 34 12.69 0.81 3.08
C LYS A 34 12.33 0.02 1.84
N ALA A 35 11.33 0.48 1.09
CA ALA A 35 10.97 -0.15 -0.18
C ALA A 35 12.12 -0.08 -1.18
N GLY A 36 12.77 1.08 -1.28
CA GLY A 36 13.95 1.25 -2.14
C GLY A 36 15.09 0.32 -1.77
N LYS A 37 15.36 0.16 -0.48
CA LYS A 37 16.40 -0.76 0.01
C LYS A 37 16.06 -2.23 -0.32
N ALA A 38 14.78 -2.56 -0.41
CA ALA A 38 14.33 -3.88 -0.80
C ALA A 38 14.32 -4.09 -2.32
N GLY A 39 14.68 -3.07 -3.09
CA GLY A 39 14.75 -3.12 -4.55
C GLY A 39 13.51 -2.60 -5.25
N ILE A 40 12.53 -2.05 -4.52
CA ILE A 40 11.31 -1.48 -5.09
C ILE A 40 11.41 0.04 -5.01
N GLU A 41 12.02 0.64 -6.03
CA GLU A 41 12.30 2.07 -6.06
C GLU A 41 11.13 2.92 -6.56
N GLN A 42 10.23 2.31 -7.34
CA GLN A 42 9.07 3.00 -7.90
C GLN A 42 7.85 2.68 -7.05
N CYS A 43 7.60 3.55 -6.08
CA CYS A 43 6.57 3.30 -5.07
C CYS A 43 6.00 4.64 -4.61
N PHE A 44 4.70 4.71 -4.39
CA PHE A 44 4.12 5.88 -3.74
C PHE A 44 3.03 5.47 -2.75
N VAL A 45 2.84 6.32 -1.76
CA VAL A 45 1.84 6.14 -0.69
C VAL A 45 0.74 7.16 -0.89
N LEU A 46 -0.49 6.69 -0.94
CA LEU A 46 -1.68 7.54 -0.95
C LEU A 46 -2.39 7.36 0.38
N SER A 47 -2.28 8.36 1.26
CA SER A 47 -2.87 8.31 2.59
C SER A 47 -3.73 9.54 2.82
N THR A 48 -5.03 9.31 3.01
CA THR A 48 -6.02 10.34 3.32
C THR A 48 -6.89 9.85 4.48
N CYS A 49 -7.88 10.63 4.88
CA CYS A 49 -8.83 10.19 5.92
C CYS A 49 -9.64 8.97 5.51
N ASN A 50 -9.71 8.66 4.21
CA ASN A 50 -10.51 7.55 3.68
C ASN A 50 -9.68 6.39 3.16
N ARG A 51 -8.36 6.54 2.96
CA ARG A 51 -7.51 5.55 2.32
C ARG A 51 -6.13 5.52 2.94
N SER A 52 -5.55 4.32 3.00
CA SER A 52 -4.14 4.13 3.31
C SER A 52 -3.64 3.08 2.33
N GLU A 53 -2.97 3.52 1.26
CA GLU A 53 -2.67 2.69 0.09
C GLU A 53 -1.24 2.87 -0.37
N VAL A 54 -0.67 1.79 -0.88
CA VAL A 54 0.67 1.78 -1.47
C VAL A 54 0.57 1.20 -2.87
N TYR A 55 1.11 1.93 -3.85
CA TYR A 55 1.22 1.50 -5.24
C TYR A 55 2.69 1.38 -5.60
N PHE A 56 3.05 0.37 -6.37
CA PHE A 56 4.45 0.15 -6.70
C PHE A 56 4.63 -0.54 -8.05
N PHE A 57 5.80 -0.30 -8.66
CA PHE A 57 6.33 -1.12 -9.74
C PHE A 57 7.56 -1.85 -9.21
N ALA A 58 7.58 -3.17 -9.34
CA ALA A 58 8.72 -3.97 -8.91
C ALA A 58 9.43 -4.57 -10.12
N PRO A 59 10.78 -4.64 -10.08
CA PRO A 59 11.52 -5.32 -11.15
C PRO A 59 11.24 -6.80 -11.12
N GLU A 60 11.47 -7.46 -12.29
CA GLU A 60 11.19 -8.90 -12.44
C GLU A 60 12.02 -9.78 -11.51
N GLU A 61 13.18 -9.29 -11.07
CA GLU A 61 14.08 -10.03 -10.18
C GLU A 61 13.47 -10.27 -8.80
N ILE A 62 12.50 -9.47 -8.39
CA ILE A 62 11.81 -9.65 -7.11
C ILE A 62 10.67 -10.63 -7.32
N ALA A 63 10.79 -11.82 -6.72
CA ALA A 63 9.82 -12.90 -6.94
C ALA A 63 8.46 -12.62 -6.30
N GLN A 64 8.46 -12.00 -5.11
CA GLN A 64 7.24 -11.80 -4.31
C GLN A 64 7.11 -10.33 -3.89
N PRO A 65 6.91 -9.39 -4.81
CA PRO A 65 6.89 -7.98 -4.46
C PRO A 65 5.72 -7.59 -3.54
N LEU A 66 4.55 -8.18 -3.72
CA LEU A 66 3.43 -7.95 -2.80
C LEU A 66 3.77 -8.39 -1.38
N GLY A 67 4.45 -9.51 -1.22
CA GLY A 67 4.90 -9.98 0.09
C GLY A 67 5.87 -9.01 0.76
N VAL A 68 6.80 -8.45 -0.02
CA VAL A 68 7.77 -7.46 0.47
C VAL A 68 7.03 -6.21 0.96
N ILE A 69 6.17 -5.65 0.12
CA ILE A 69 5.42 -4.42 0.46
C ILE A 69 4.47 -4.67 1.63
N ARG A 70 3.80 -5.82 1.65
CA ARG A 70 2.92 -6.17 2.77
C ARG A 70 3.68 -6.22 4.10
N THR A 71 4.84 -6.84 4.11
CA THR A 71 5.68 -6.92 5.32
C THR A 71 6.07 -5.52 5.81
N LEU A 72 6.48 -4.63 4.90
CA LEU A 72 6.82 -3.25 5.25
C LEU A 72 5.60 -2.50 5.79
N TYR A 73 4.44 -2.71 5.20
CA TYR A 73 3.20 -2.08 5.64
C TYR A 73 2.83 -2.54 7.06
N GLU A 74 2.91 -3.84 7.32
CA GLU A 74 2.60 -4.40 8.63
C GLU A 74 3.59 -3.92 9.69
N GLU A 75 4.86 -3.79 9.35
CA GLU A 75 5.89 -3.26 10.25
C GLU A 75 5.68 -1.79 10.58
N MET A 76 5.12 -1.04 9.64
CA MET A 76 4.81 0.39 9.84
C MET A 76 3.70 0.59 10.87
N PHE A 77 2.76 -0.33 10.95
CA PHE A 77 1.59 -0.23 11.83
C PHE A 77 1.48 -1.47 12.73
N PRO A 78 2.42 -1.64 13.68
CA PRO A 78 2.35 -2.78 14.59
C PRO A 78 1.12 -2.70 15.49
N GLY A 79 0.56 -3.85 15.84
CA GLY A 79 -0.62 -3.92 16.70
C GLY A 79 -1.95 -3.83 15.97
N VAL A 80 -1.94 -3.71 14.64
CA VAL A 80 -3.17 -3.75 13.82
C VAL A 80 -3.27 -5.12 13.19
N ASP A 81 -4.46 -5.75 13.29
CA ASP A 81 -4.74 -6.99 12.59
C ASP A 81 -5.25 -6.67 11.19
N PHE A 82 -4.44 -6.98 10.18
CA PHE A 82 -4.76 -6.67 8.79
C PHE A 82 -5.56 -7.76 8.08
N SER A 83 -5.80 -8.90 8.71
CA SER A 83 -6.38 -10.06 8.03
C SER A 83 -7.75 -9.78 7.40
N GLU A 84 -8.55 -8.91 8.02
CA GLU A 84 -9.90 -8.57 7.54
C GLU A 84 -9.92 -7.36 6.59
N TYR A 85 -8.95 -6.45 6.69
CA TYR A 85 -9.06 -5.13 6.09
C TYR A 85 -8.13 -4.92 4.91
N LEU A 86 -7.00 -5.63 4.86
CA LEU A 86 -5.98 -5.39 3.85
C LEU A 86 -6.40 -6.00 2.52
N LYS A 87 -6.42 -5.17 1.48
CA LYS A 87 -6.69 -5.58 0.11
C LYS A 87 -5.41 -5.50 -0.71
N GLN A 88 -5.29 -6.36 -1.69
CA GLN A 88 -4.15 -6.35 -2.59
C GLN A 88 -4.59 -6.68 -4.01
N ARG A 89 -3.92 -6.08 -4.99
CA ARG A 89 -4.21 -6.25 -6.41
C ARG A 89 -2.91 -6.26 -7.18
N GLU A 90 -2.91 -6.89 -8.34
CA GLU A 90 -1.74 -6.97 -9.21
C GLU A 90 -2.10 -6.61 -10.64
N GLU A 91 -1.12 -6.09 -11.37
CA GLU A 91 -1.14 -5.86 -12.82
C GLU A 91 -2.36 -5.03 -13.25
N MET A 92 -3.11 -5.50 -14.25
CA MET A 92 -4.23 -4.75 -14.81
C MET A 92 -5.33 -4.46 -13.80
N ASP A 93 -5.55 -5.36 -12.84
CA ASP A 93 -6.52 -5.13 -11.77
C ASP A 93 -6.09 -3.95 -10.89
N ALA A 94 -4.80 -3.86 -10.56
CA ALA A 94 -4.25 -2.75 -9.79
C ALA A 94 -4.31 -1.44 -10.57
N ILE A 95 -4.00 -1.48 -11.86
CA ILE A 95 -4.04 -0.30 -12.74
C ILE A 95 -5.48 0.22 -12.86
N SER A 96 -6.43 -0.66 -13.10
CA SER A 96 -7.85 -0.29 -13.19
C SER A 96 -8.35 0.31 -11.89
N TYR A 97 -7.94 -0.25 -10.77
CA TYR A 97 -8.29 0.27 -9.44
C TYR A 97 -7.74 1.68 -9.24
N LEU A 98 -6.47 1.90 -9.59
CA LEU A 98 -5.85 3.22 -9.49
C LEU A 98 -6.61 4.26 -10.31
N PHE A 99 -6.99 3.94 -11.54
CA PHE A 99 -7.77 4.86 -12.36
C PHE A 99 -9.11 5.20 -11.72
N ARG A 100 -9.79 4.23 -11.13
CA ARG A 100 -11.05 4.50 -10.42
C ARG A 100 -10.84 5.41 -9.22
N VAL A 101 -9.79 5.18 -8.45
CA VAL A 101 -9.47 6.00 -7.28
C VAL A 101 -9.19 7.44 -7.70
N THR A 102 -8.37 7.65 -8.72
CA THR A 102 -8.03 9.00 -9.19
C THR A 102 -9.21 9.70 -9.83
N ALA A 103 -10.18 8.97 -10.37
CA ALA A 103 -11.41 9.54 -10.93
C ALA A 103 -12.50 9.79 -9.87
N GLY A 104 -12.24 9.44 -8.60
CA GLY A 104 -13.20 9.62 -7.53
C GLY A 104 -14.31 8.59 -7.45
N LEU A 105 -14.11 7.44 -8.09
CA LEU A 105 -15.13 6.39 -8.15
C LEU A 105 -15.01 5.34 -7.06
#